data_f31fa025c6a5641107484eeb0f457dec
#
_entry.id   f31fa025c6a5641107484eeb0f457dec
#
_cell.length_a   1.000
_cell.length_b   1.000
_cell.length_c   1.000
_cell.angle_alpha   90.00
_cell.angle_beta   90.00
_cell.angle_gamma   90.00
#
_symmetry.space_group_name_H-M   'P 1'
#
loop_
_entity.id
_entity.type
_entity.pdbx_description
1 polymer ?
#
loop_
_entity_poly.entity_id
_entity_poly.type
_entity_poly.pdbx_seq_one_letter_code
_entity_poly.pdbx_strand_id
1 'polypeptide(L)'
;MAEIALLNPNRYSEVSARRLRPWLERLLPQLLRERPAGGCLNGLNGLGALNALNALDTLDAPSLGVRFAGDRAMRRANRQFRGKDQTTDVLSFPGDGAHLGDILISVPQARRQAAAAGRDPSREIQVLLLHGLLHCLGHDHEADGGEMERLERRLRRRWLGARAPRTTVRHAR
;
A
#
# COMPACT_ATOMS: atom_id res chain seq x y z
N MET A 1 16.37 9.66 -3.76
CA MET A 1 15.61 8.58 -4.46
C MET A 1 15.05 7.68 -3.39
N ALA A 2 13.77 7.25 -3.47
CA ALA A 2 13.15 6.43 -2.42
C ALA A 2 13.87 5.08 -2.27
N GLU A 3 14.13 4.65 -1.03
CA GLU A 3 14.65 3.32 -0.73
C GLU A 3 13.48 2.32 -0.64
N ILE A 4 13.39 1.41 -1.61
CA ILE A 4 12.28 0.45 -1.70
C ILE A 4 12.83 -0.96 -1.51
N ALA A 5 12.45 -1.62 -0.42
CA ALA A 5 12.75 -3.03 -0.16
C ALA A 5 11.62 -3.92 -0.65
N LEU A 6 11.88 -4.77 -1.65
CA LEU A 6 10.92 -5.76 -2.18
C LEU A 6 11.36 -7.17 -1.78
N LEU A 7 10.68 -7.79 -0.84
CA LEU A 7 10.98 -9.12 -0.30
C LEU A 7 10.02 -10.18 -0.86
N ASN A 8 10.53 -11.04 -1.74
CA ASN A 8 9.78 -12.16 -2.33
C ASN A 8 10.44 -13.52 -1.95
N PRO A 9 10.35 -13.94 -0.67
CA PRO A 9 11.04 -15.14 -0.17
C PRO A 9 10.57 -16.43 -0.85
N ASN A 10 9.34 -16.47 -1.32
CA ASN A 10 8.75 -17.63 -2.01
C ASN A 10 8.93 -17.58 -3.53
N ARG A 11 9.64 -16.58 -4.05
CA ARG A 11 9.94 -16.40 -5.49
C ARG A 11 8.71 -16.49 -6.40
N TYR A 12 7.62 -15.85 -6.00
CA TYR A 12 6.40 -15.79 -6.81
C TYR A 12 6.69 -15.12 -8.16
N SER A 13 6.31 -15.80 -9.25
CA SER A 13 6.58 -15.35 -10.63
C SER A 13 5.84 -14.07 -11.02
N GLU A 14 4.69 -13.81 -10.38
CA GLU A 14 3.89 -12.59 -10.58
C GLU A 14 4.57 -11.34 -10.00
N VAL A 15 5.52 -11.55 -9.07
CA VAL A 15 6.27 -10.49 -8.41
C VAL A 15 7.56 -10.21 -9.16
N SER A 16 7.55 -9.23 -10.01
CA SER A 16 8.73 -8.78 -10.75
C SER A 16 9.28 -7.49 -10.15
N ALA A 17 10.38 -7.57 -9.42
CA ALA A 17 11.05 -6.40 -8.87
C ALA A 17 11.47 -5.41 -9.98
N ARG A 18 11.86 -5.91 -11.17
CA ARG A 18 12.21 -5.08 -12.33
C ARG A 18 11.04 -4.22 -12.83
N ARG A 19 9.79 -4.67 -12.64
CA ARG A 19 8.58 -3.93 -13.02
C ARG A 19 8.04 -3.09 -11.89
N LEU A 20 8.03 -3.64 -10.66
CA LEU A 20 7.43 -2.99 -9.49
C LEU A 20 8.26 -1.81 -9.00
N ARG A 21 9.60 -1.93 -8.93
CA ARG A 21 10.47 -0.88 -8.43
C ARG A 21 10.34 0.43 -9.24
N PRO A 22 10.55 0.47 -10.58
CA PRO A 22 10.42 1.70 -11.35
C PRO A 22 9.00 2.26 -11.34
N TRP A 23 7.98 1.41 -11.18
CA TRP A 23 6.60 1.84 -11.05
C TRP A 23 6.38 2.55 -9.71
N LEU A 24 6.86 1.99 -8.59
CA LEU A 24 6.80 2.61 -7.26
C LEU A 24 7.59 3.91 -7.20
N GLU A 25 8.80 3.95 -7.75
CA GLU A 25 9.65 5.15 -7.78
C GLU A 25 8.98 6.33 -8.50
N ARG A 26 8.18 6.06 -9.54
CA ARG A 26 7.40 7.09 -10.23
C ARG A 26 6.10 7.45 -9.52
N LEU A 27 5.49 6.49 -8.83
CA LEU A 27 4.21 6.67 -8.14
C LEU A 27 4.39 7.44 -6.82
N LEU A 28 5.40 7.10 -6.02
CA LEU A 28 5.60 7.65 -4.67
C LEU A 28 5.64 9.18 -4.61
N PRO A 29 6.38 9.91 -5.46
CA PRO A 29 6.40 11.37 -5.41
C PRO A 29 5.02 12.01 -5.62
N GLN A 30 4.16 11.36 -6.42
CA GLN A 30 2.78 11.82 -6.60
C GLN A 30 1.94 11.54 -5.37
N LEU A 31 2.03 10.33 -4.80
CA LEU A 31 1.27 9.95 -3.61
C LEU A 31 1.62 10.84 -2.41
N LEU A 32 2.89 11.19 -2.24
CA LEU A 32 3.34 12.08 -1.17
C LEU A 32 2.67 13.46 -1.22
N ARG A 33 2.28 13.95 -2.41
CA ARG A 33 1.55 15.22 -2.59
C ARG A 33 0.05 15.09 -2.27
N GLU A 34 -0.49 13.87 -2.26
CA GLU A 34 -1.90 13.57 -2.00
C GLU A 34 -2.16 13.21 -0.53
N ARG A 35 -1.19 13.42 0.36
CA ARG A 35 -1.36 13.16 1.80
C ARG A 35 -2.46 14.05 2.39
N PRO A 36 -3.35 13.50 3.23
CA PRO A 36 -4.33 14.33 3.93
C PRO A 36 -3.63 15.31 4.87
N ALA A 37 -4.11 16.53 4.92
CA ALA A 37 -3.63 17.55 5.86
C ALA A 37 -4.04 17.16 7.29
N GLY A 38 -3.25 16.35 7.96
CA GLY A 38 -3.55 15.79 9.30
C GLY A 38 -3.39 14.29 9.39
N GLY A 39 -2.99 13.64 8.31
CA GLY A 39 -2.66 12.21 8.28
C GLY A 39 -1.53 11.92 9.27
N CYS A 40 -1.81 10.99 10.17
CA CYS A 40 -1.02 10.66 11.35
C CYS A 40 0.49 10.50 11.08
N LEU A 41 1.24 11.52 11.43
CA LEU A 41 2.50 11.31 12.11
C LEU A 41 2.11 11.11 13.59
N ASN A 42 1.91 9.85 14.02
CA ASN A 42 1.61 9.56 15.41
C ASN A 42 2.73 10.17 16.28
N GLY A 43 2.40 11.30 16.97
CA GLY A 43 3.26 11.95 17.94
C GLY A 43 3.63 13.41 17.70
N LEU A 44 3.25 14.05 16.59
CA LEU A 44 3.57 15.46 16.36
C LEU A 44 2.28 16.31 16.29
N ASN A 45 2.01 17.01 17.37
CA ASN A 45 0.95 18.02 17.45
C ASN A 45 1.16 19.11 16.39
N GLY A 46 0.10 19.64 15.82
CA GLY A 46 -0.07 20.60 14.70
C GLY A 46 1.11 21.46 14.15
N LEU A 47 2.11 21.81 14.96
CA LEU A 47 3.37 22.43 14.54
C LEU A 47 4.33 21.47 13.83
N GLY A 48 4.17 20.15 14.06
CA GLY A 48 4.99 19.12 13.41
C GLY A 48 4.63 18.86 11.95
N ALA A 49 3.39 19.14 11.54
CA ALA A 49 2.96 18.89 10.15
C ALA A 49 3.61 19.86 9.16
N LEU A 50 3.77 21.15 9.52
CA LEU A 50 4.50 22.14 8.71
C LEU A 50 6.01 21.84 8.65
N ASN A 51 6.58 21.39 9.78
CA ASN A 51 7.99 20.98 9.81
C ASN A 51 8.22 19.66 9.06
N ALA A 52 7.25 18.73 9.06
CA ALA A 52 7.34 17.49 8.30
C ALA A 52 7.25 17.72 6.78
N LEU A 53 6.47 18.70 6.32
CA LEU A 53 6.46 19.12 4.90
C LEU A 53 7.81 19.72 4.48
N ASN A 54 8.41 20.55 5.34
CA ASN A 54 9.74 21.11 5.11
C ASN A 54 10.87 20.07 5.29
N ALA A 55 10.64 19.06 6.15
CA ALA A 55 11.57 17.97 6.38
C ALA A 55 11.56 16.95 5.23
N LEU A 56 10.47 16.82 4.46
CA LEU A 56 10.45 15.99 3.24
C LEU A 56 11.34 16.55 2.12
N ASP A 57 11.61 17.86 2.11
CA ASP A 57 12.59 18.49 1.22
C ASP A 57 14.05 18.35 1.71
N THR A 58 14.25 18.00 2.99
CA THR A 58 15.56 17.92 3.65
C THR A 58 15.92 16.52 4.18
N LEU A 59 14.98 15.56 4.20
CA LEU A 59 15.21 14.21 4.72
C LEU A 59 15.82 13.29 3.65
N ASP A 60 16.67 12.40 4.14
CA ASP A 60 17.09 11.18 3.45
C ASP A 60 15.91 10.52 2.73
N ALA A 61 16.18 9.94 1.57
CA ALA A 61 15.18 9.35 0.69
C ALA A 61 14.13 8.51 1.46
N PRO A 62 12.81 8.73 1.25
CA PRO A 62 11.78 7.98 1.96
C PRO A 62 11.95 6.48 1.72
N SER A 63 11.80 5.68 2.77
CA SER A 63 11.90 4.23 2.69
C SER A 63 10.54 3.55 2.73
N LEU A 64 10.42 2.40 2.04
CA LEU A 64 9.22 1.58 1.96
C LEU A 64 9.59 0.11 1.97
N GLY A 65 8.99 -0.66 2.88
CA GLY A 65 9.09 -2.11 2.90
C GLY A 65 7.88 -2.77 2.22
N VAL A 66 8.12 -3.73 1.33
CA VAL A 66 7.05 -4.56 0.75
C VAL A 66 7.45 -6.02 0.83
N ARG A 67 6.62 -6.84 1.47
CA ARG A 67 6.83 -8.29 1.57
C ARG A 67 5.69 -9.05 0.92
N PHE A 68 6.04 -10.04 0.10
CA PHE A 68 5.12 -10.96 -0.55
C PHE A 68 5.06 -12.28 0.22
N ALA A 69 3.87 -12.74 0.56
CA ALA A 69 3.64 -13.86 1.46
C ALA A 69 2.60 -14.85 0.93
N GLY A 70 2.62 -16.06 1.47
CA GLY A 70 1.56 -17.05 1.28
C GLY A 70 0.47 -16.93 2.35
N ASP A 71 -0.67 -17.62 2.13
CA ASP A 71 -1.84 -17.56 3.00
C ASP A 71 -1.54 -17.89 4.47
N ARG A 72 -0.66 -18.87 4.73
CA ARG A 72 -0.30 -19.25 6.11
C ARG A 72 0.44 -18.12 6.85
N ALA A 73 1.36 -17.42 6.18
CA ALA A 73 2.08 -16.31 6.77
C ALA A 73 1.16 -15.10 6.96
N MET A 74 0.30 -14.83 5.97
CA MET A 74 -0.70 -13.77 6.04
C MET A 74 -1.69 -13.99 7.18
N ARG A 75 -2.23 -15.22 7.34
CA ARG A 75 -3.14 -15.58 8.45
C ARG A 75 -2.47 -15.36 9.81
N ARG A 76 -1.20 -15.77 9.97
CA ARG A 76 -0.45 -15.51 11.22
C ARG A 76 -0.32 -14.01 11.51
N ALA A 77 0.05 -13.22 10.51
CA ALA A 77 0.17 -11.77 10.64
C ALA A 77 -1.19 -11.12 10.98
N ASN A 78 -2.26 -11.51 10.28
CA ASN A 78 -3.60 -10.98 10.54
C ASN A 78 -4.09 -11.31 11.96
N ARG A 79 -3.82 -12.53 12.45
CA ARG A 79 -4.11 -12.91 13.83
C ARG A 79 -3.30 -12.10 14.84
N GLN A 80 -2.00 -11.91 14.57
CA GLN A 80 -1.10 -11.21 15.49
C GLN A 80 -1.41 -9.72 15.58
N PHE A 81 -1.67 -9.06 14.45
CA PHE A 81 -1.78 -7.59 14.39
C PHE A 81 -3.22 -7.07 14.37
N ARG A 82 -4.19 -7.91 14.00
CA ARG A 82 -5.63 -7.54 13.93
C ARG A 82 -6.55 -8.44 14.73
N GLY A 83 -6.03 -9.44 15.42
CA GLY A 83 -6.81 -10.41 16.21
C GLY A 83 -7.67 -11.36 15.36
N LYS A 84 -7.54 -11.37 14.02
CA LYS A 84 -8.40 -12.14 13.10
C LYS A 84 -7.69 -13.38 12.60
N ASP A 85 -8.15 -14.56 12.96
CA ASP A 85 -7.55 -15.84 12.54
C ASP A 85 -8.03 -16.28 11.15
N GLN A 86 -7.88 -15.41 10.17
CA GLN A 86 -8.19 -15.65 8.76
C GLN A 86 -7.15 -14.98 7.87
N THR A 87 -7.04 -15.45 6.62
CA THR A 87 -6.18 -14.77 5.66
C THR A 87 -6.82 -13.47 5.17
N THR A 88 -5.98 -12.49 4.79
CA THR A 88 -6.39 -11.28 4.09
C THR A 88 -5.48 -11.09 2.87
N ASP A 89 -5.79 -10.16 2.01
CA ASP A 89 -5.05 -9.85 0.80
C ASP A 89 -3.86 -8.93 1.06
N VAL A 90 -4.04 -7.90 1.89
CA VAL A 90 -3.03 -6.91 2.24
C VAL A 90 -3.12 -6.51 3.71
N LEU A 91 -1.97 -6.27 4.33
CA LEU A 91 -1.82 -5.61 5.62
C LEU A 91 -0.84 -4.45 5.44
N SER A 92 -1.22 -3.28 5.94
CA SER A 92 -0.40 -2.08 5.90
C SER A 92 -0.06 -1.65 7.32
N PHE A 93 1.18 -1.30 7.52
CA PHE A 93 1.74 -0.84 8.78
C PHE A 93 2.36 0.53 8.53
N PRO A 94 1.63 1.63 8.80
CA PRO A 94 2.18 2.96 8.66
C PRO A 94 3.46 3.12 9.45
N GLY A 95 4.47 3.73 8.85
CA GLY A 95 5.74 4.03 9.49
C GLY A 95 5.75 5.43 10.13
N ASP A 96 6.92 5.87 10.51
CA ASP A 96 7.18 7.17 11.08
C ASP A 96 8.39 7.85 10.40
N GLY A 97 8.47 9.17 10.47
CA GLY A 97 9.56 9.95 9.90
C GLY A 97 9.75 9.69 8.39
N ALA A 98 10.96 9.30 8.00
CA ALA A 98 11.31 8.98 6.62
C ALA A 98 10.83 7.59 6.17
N HIS A 99 10.46 6.69 7.11
CA HIS A 99 9.89 5.39 6.78
C HIS A 99 8.39 5.53 6.50
N LEU A 100 7.97 5.30 5.26
CA LEU A 100 6.56 5.39 4.87
C LEU A 100 5.71 4.27 5.49
N GLY A 101 6.33 3.11 5.72
CA GLY A 101 5.68 1.95 6.30
C GLY A 101 6.03 0.64 5.61
N ASP A 102 5.41 -0.42 6.12
CA ASP A 102 5.56 -1.79 5.61
C ASP A 102 4.23 -2.32 5.07
N ILE A 103 4.29 -3.01 3.94
CA ILE A 103 3.13 -3.62 3.29
C ILE A 103 3.36 -5.12 3.13
N LEU A 104 2.46 -5.93 3.65
CA LEU A 104 2.46 -7.37 3.48
C LEU A 104 1.32 -7.76 2.52
N ILE A 105 1.65 -8.46 1.42
CA ILE A 105 0.69 -8.88 0.38
C ILE A 105 0.62 -10.40 0.29
N SER A 106 -0.61 -10.95 0.33
CA SER A 106 -0.85 -12.35 0.02
C SER A 106 -0.93 -12.56 -1.49
N VAL A 107 0.10 -13.19 -2.07
CA VAL A 107 0.10 -13.51 -3.51
C VAL A 107 -0.98 -14.54 -3.87
N PRO A 108 -1.24 -15.62 -3.08
CA PRO A 108 -2.35 -16.52 -3.36
C PRO A 108 -3.72 -15.81 -3.35
N GLN A 109 -3.94 -14.86 -2.44
CA GLN A 109 -5.19 -14.10 -2.42
C GLN A 109 -5.30 -13.17 -3.62
N ALA A 110 -4.21 -12.49 -4.00
CA ALA A 110 -4.15 -11.68 -5.21
C ALA A 110 -4.48 -12.49 -6.48
N ARG A 111 -3.99 -13.75 -6.58
CA ARG A 111 -4.34 -14.67 -7.68
C ARG A 111 -5.84 -14.98 -7.71
N ARG A 112 -6.44 -15.29 -6.56
CA ARG A 112 -7.89 -15.57 -6.47
C ARG A 112 -8.74 -14.38 -6.90
N GLN A 113 -8.38 -13.19 -6.42
CA GLN A 113 -9.07 -11.93 -6.78
C GLN A 113 -8.89 -11.59 -8.27
N ALA A 114 -7.69 -11.74 -8.79
CA ALA A 114 -7.39 -11.52 -10.20
C ALA A 114 -8.20 -12.47 -11.10
N ALA A 115 -8.24 -13.76 -10.78
CA ALA A 115 -9.01 -14.77 -11.50
C ALA A 115 -10.52 -14.44 -11.49
N ALA A 116 -11.08 -14.09 -10.32
CA ALA A 116 -12.48 -13.70 -10.17
C ALA A 116 -12.84 -12.43 -10.97
N ALA A 117 -11.87 -11.55 -11.21
CA ALA A 117 -12.04 -10.30 -11.94
C ALA A 117 -11.56 -10.37 -13.40
N GLY A 118 -11.13 -11.53 -13.89
CA GLY A 118 -10.59 -11.70 -15.25
C GLY A 118 -9.35 -10.84 -15.51
N ARG A 119 -8.45 -10.72 -14.53
CA ARG A 119 -7.27 -9.86 -14.59
C ARG A 119 -5.97 -10.64 -14.41
N ASP A 120 -4.87 -10.01 -14.83
CA ASP A 120 -3.53 -10.51 -14.55
C ASP A 120 -3.19 -10.37 -13.05
N PRO A 121 -2.63 -11.42 -12.39
CA PRO A 121 -2.25 -11.37 -10.98
C PRO A 121 -1.23 -10.28 -10.63
N SER A 122 -0.29 -9.97 -11.54
CA SER A 122 0.68 -8.88 -11.33
C SER A 122 -0.02 -7.53 -11.23
N ARG A 123 -1.14 -7.39 -11.96
CA ARG A 123 -1.97 -6.20 -11.92
C ARG A 123 -2.72 -6.08 -10.60
N GLU A 124 -3.25 -7.19 -10.09
CA GLU A 124 -3.90 -7.22 -8.78
C GLU A 124 -2.91 -6.87 -7.66
N ILE A 125 -1.67 -7.37 -7.73
CA ILE A 125 -0.59 -6.98 -6.82
C ILE A 125 -0.36 -5.46 -6.83
N GLN A 126 -0.36 -4.81 -8.00
CA GLN A 126 -0.24 -3.35 -8.08
C GLN A 126 -1.44 -2.63 -7.45
N VAL A 127 -2.65 -3.17 -7.60
CA VAL A 127 -3.86 -2.63 -6.95
C VAL A 127 -3.74 -2.70 -5.44
N LEU A 128 -3.34 -3.86 -4.88
CA LEU A 128 -3.15 -4.04 -3.45
C LEU A 128 -2.00 -3.17 -2.89
N LEU A 129 -0.91 -3.02 -3.66
CA LEU A 129 0.18 -2.11 -3.31
C LEU A 129 -0.29 -0.66 -3.23
N LEU A 130 -1.03 -0.19 -4.23
CA LEU A 130 -1.57 1.17 -4.24
C LEU A 130 -2.48 1.41 -3.03
N HIS A 131 -3.39 0.47 -2.75
CA HIS A 131 -4.28 0.53 -1.59
C HIS A 131 -3.49 0.59 -0.27
N GLY A 132 -2.52 -0.32 -0.09
CA GLY A 132 -1.68 -0.35 1.10
C GLY A 132 -0.84 0.92 1.27
N LEU A 133 -0.33 1.50 0.17
CA LEU A 133 0.39 2.77 0.20
C LEU A 133 -0.48 3.93 0.68
N LEU A 134 -1.75 3.99 0.26
CA LEU A 134 -2.67 5.03 0.73
C LEU A 134 -2.86 4.94 2.25
N HIS A 135 -3.00 3.72 2.80
CA HIS A 135 -3.04 3.54 4.26
C HIS A 135 -1.74 3.96 4.95
N CYS A 136 -0.58 3.62 4.40
CA CYS A 136 0.72 4.07 4.94
C CYS A 136 0.86 5.60 4.91
N LEU A 137 0.18 6.27 4.00
CA LEU A 137 0.16 7.73 3.89
C LEU A 137 -0.91 8.40 4.76
N GLY A 138 -1.67 7.64 5.55
CA GLY A 138 -2.65 8.15 6.50
C GLY A 138 -4.07 8.29 5.96
N HIS A 139 -4.36 7.77 4.76
CA HIS A 139 -5.74 7.67 4.30
C HIS A 139 -6.45 6.51 4.99
N ASP A 140 -7.69 6.74 5.44
CA ASP A 140 -8.51 5.72 6.08
C ASP A 140 -9.94 5.77 5.54
N HIS A 141 -10.29 4.79 4.70
CA HIS A 141 -11.60 4.69 4.09
C HIS A 141 -12.76 4.44 5.09
N GLU A 142 -12.46 4.06 6.35
CA GLU A 142 -13.49 3.86 7.38
C GLU A 142 -13.93 5.20 8.00
N ALA A 143 -13.07 6.24 7.94
CA ALA A 143 -13.28 7.52 8.61
C ALA A 143 -13.41 8.72 7.66
N ASP A 144 -13.10 8.60 6.36
CA ASP A 144 -12.87 9.74 5.46
C ASP A 144 -14.04 10.12 4.53
N GLY A 145 -15.24 9.60 4.76
CA GLY A 145 -16.40 9.91 3.88
C GLY A 145 -16.20 9.50 2.40
N GLY A 146 -15.31 8.55 2.11
CA GLY A 146 -15.05 8.01 0.78
C GLY A 146 -13.97 8.78 -0.02
N GLU A 147 -13.17 9.61 0.63
CA GLU A 147 -12.08 10.36 -0.02
C GLU A 147 -11.01 9.42 -0.55
N MET A 148 -10.57 8.46 0.26
CA MET A 148 -9.61 7.45 -0.14
C MET A 148 -10.10 6.63 -1.35
N GLU A 149 -11.39 6.24 -1.38
CA GLU A 149 -11.95 5.48 -2.51
C GLU A 149 -11.92 6.31 -3.80
N ARG A 150 -12.26 7.61 -3.72
CA ARG A 150 -12.21 8.52 -4.87
C ARG A 150 -10.78 8.71 -5.38
N LEU A 151 -9.84 8.91 -4.46
CA LEU A 151 -8.41 9.05 -4.75
C LEU A 151 -7.86 7.77 -5.38
N GLU A 152 -8.09 6.63 -4.75
CA GLU A 152 -7.64 5.33 -5.25
C GLU A 152 -8.18 5.04 -6.67
N ARG A 153 -9.46 5.32 -6.92
CA ARG A 153 -10.08 5.16 -8.25
C ARG A 153 -9.42 6.05 -9.30
N ARG A 154 -9.08 7.30 -8.95
CA ARG A 154 -8.36 8.24 -9.82
C ARG A 154 -6.95 7.72 -10.14
N LEU A 155 -6.20 7.27 -9.13
CA LEU A 155 -4.85 6.76 -9.26
C LEU A 155 -4.80 5.44 -10.03
N ARG A 156 -5.74 4.52 -9.79
CA ARG A 156 -5.86 3.28 -10.57
C ARG A 156 -6.05 3.56 -12.06
N ARG A 157 -6.92 4.51 -12.43
CA ARG A 157 -7.09 4.91 -13.83
C ARG A 157 -5.81 5.44 -14.44
N ARG A 158 -5.11 6.30 -13.73
CA ARG A 158 -3.88 6.94 -14.21
C ARG A 158 -2.70 5.98 -14.32
N TRP A 159 -2.46 5.18 -13.30
CA TRP A 159 -1.25 4.37 -13.16
C TRP A 159 -1.42 2.92 -13.58
N LEU A 160 -2.63 2.45 -13.60
CA LEU A 160 -2.96 1.09 -13.92
C LEU A 160 -3.85 0.95 -15.19
N GLY A 161 -4.27 2.06 -15.83
CA GLY A 161 -5.10 2.08 -17.04
C GLY A 161 -6.59 1.84 -16.79
N ALA A 162 -7.42 2.22 -17.76
CA ALA A 162 -8.88 2.32 -17.65
C ALA A 162 -9.64 1.00 -17.39
N ARG A 163 -8.97 -0.15 -17.41
CA ARG A 163 -9.57 -1.49 -17.30
C ARG A 163 -9.47 -2.11 -15.90
N ALA A 164 -9.38 -1.30 -14.84
CA ALA A 164 -9.42 -1.81 -13.47
C ALA A 164 -10.87 -1.77 -12.95
N PRO A 165 -11.66 -2.86 -13.02
CA PRO A 165 -12.95 -2.93 -12.36
C PRO A 165 -12.77 -2.79 -10.83
N ARG A 166 -13.84 -2.41 -10.16
CA ARG A 166 -13.88 -2.25 -8.70
C ARG A 166 -13.41 -3.55 -8.03
N THR A 167 -12.25 -3.54 -7.42
CA THR A 167 -11.91 -4.53 -6.42
C THR A 167 -12.56 -4.05 -5.14
N THR A 168 -13.61 -4.73 -4.71
CA THR A 168 -14.05 -4.62 -3.31
C THR A 168 -12.97 -5.32 -2.51
N VAL A 169 -12.01 -4.55 -1.98
CA VAL A 169 -11.12 -5.05 -0.93
C VAL A 169 -12.07 -5.45 0.19
N ARG A 170 -12.33 -6.75 0.32
CA ARG A 170 -13.14 -7.28 1.41
C ARG A 170 -12.28 -7.20 2.66
N HIS A 171 -12.38 -6.07 3.35
CA HIS A 171 -11.98 -6.05 4.75
C HIS A 171 -12.96 -6.99 5.45
N ALA A 172 -12.47 -8.14 5.87
CA ALA A 172 -13.22 -9.02 6.74
C ALA A 172 -13.51 -8.24 8.03
N ARG A 173 -14.79 -7.90 8.23
CA ARG A 173 -15.30 -7.33 9.47
C ARG A 173 -15.02 -8.27 10.63
#